data_ba0794ff9431327a78cba371fc81ee96
#
_entry.id   ba0794ff9431327a78cba371fc81ee96
#
_cell.length_a   1.000
_cell.length_b   1.000
_cell.length_c   1.000
_cell.angle_alpha   90.00
_cell.angle_beta   90.00
_cell.angle_gamma   90.00
#
_symmetry.space_group_name_H-M   'P 1'
#
loop_
_entity.id
_entity.type
_entity.pdbx_description
1 polymer ?
#
loop_
_entity_poly.entity_id
_entity_poly.type
_entity_poly.pdbx_seq_one_letter_code
_entity_poly.pdbx_strand_id
1 'polypeptide(L)'
;RASAAPRHVALPTPVSRPHPPIWIGGNSRRALRRAVDRADGWIPMPAPKAFARFVRSSPLESLADLRAGLEYAHRRGAEVGRTVPLDVMFGPMNVGRYGDPRFDAPAYIEQAGHLSELGVNYAGVSFSMPGSGSMQSRARFLELAAGFMREVASKV
;
A
#
# COMPACT_ATOMS: atom_id res chain seq x y z
N ARG A 1 21.45 -21.20 -33.77
CA ARG A 1 21.73 -21.66 -32.41
C ARG A 1 21.53 -20.50 -31.49
N ALA A 2 20.45 -20.47 -30.69
CA ALA A 2 20.25 -19.47 -29.68
C ALA A 2 21.30 -19.68 -28.57
N SER A 3 22.19 -18.70 -28.38
CA SER A 3 23.09 -18.67 -27.26
C SER A 3 22.25 -18.51 -25.98
N ALA A 4 22.28 -19.52 -25.13
CA ALA A 4 21.66 -19.41 -23.80
C ALA A 4 22.43 -18.34 -23.01
N ALA A 5 21.82 -17.19 -22.79
CA ALA A 5 22.39 -16.18 -21.92
C ALA A 5 22.66 -16.80 -20.53
N PRO A 6 23.79 -16.45 -19.89
CA PRO A 6 24.09 -16.97 -18.57
C PRO A 6 22.95 -16.63 -17.61
N ARG A 7 22.46 -17.64 -16.90
CA ARG A 7 21.42 -17.43 -15.86
C ARG A 7 22.05 -16.64 -14.72
N HIS A 8 21.62 -15.41 -14.57
CA HIS A 8 21.94 -14.64 -13.37
C HIS A 8 21.07 -15.16 -12.22
N VAL A 9 21.72 -15.64 -11.17
CA VAL A 9 21.05 -16.08 -9.94
C VAL A 9 21.26 -15.01 -8.88
N ALA A 10 20.16 -14.48 -8.36
CA ALA A 10 20.23 -13.60 -7.20
C ALA A 10 20.37 -14.45 -5.93
N LEU A 11 21.38 -14.16 -5.13
CA LEU A 11 21.62 -14.80 -3.83
C LEU A 11 21.54 -13.77 -2.71
N PRO A 12 21.04 -14.17 -1.51
CA PRO A 12 20.49 -15.48 -1.18
C PRO A 12 19.15 -15.74 -1.87
N THR A 13 18.84 -17.01 -2.13
CA THR A 13 17.54 -17.39 -2.70
C THR A 13 16.42 -17.17 -1.67
N PRO A 14 15.22 -16.73 -2.09
CA PRO A 14 14.10 -16.57 -1.19
C PRO A 14 13.74 -17.87 -0.44
N VAL A 15 13.34 -17.74 0.83
CA VAL A 15 12.81 -18.85 1.62
C VAL A 15 11.39 -19.21 1.15
N SER A 16 10.59 -18.18 0.80
CA SER A 16 9.23 -18.35 0.30
C SER A 16 9.21 -19.03 -1.08
N ARG A 17 8.29 -19.93 -1.29
CA ARG A 17 8.10 -20.64 -2.56
C ARG A 17 6.72 -20.33 -3.14
N PRO A 18 6.60 -20.11 -4.46
CA PRO A 18 7.66 -20.07 -5.48
C PRO A 18 8.54 -18.82 -5.40
N HIS A 19 8.09 -17.75 -4.74
CA HIS A 19 8.76 -16.44 -4.54
C HIS A 19 8.11 -15.70 -3.35
N PRO A 20 8.73 -14.68 -2.80
CA PRO A 20 8.07 -13.77 -1.85
C PRO A 20 6.82 -13.12 -2.49
N PRO A 21 5.82 -12.72 -1.69
CA PRO A 21 4.67 -11.97 -2.21
C PRO A 21 5.13 -10.73 -2.99
N ILE A 22 4.56 -10.54 -4.18
CA ILE A 22 4.88 -9.43 -5.08
C ILE A 22 3.71 -8.46 -5.06
N TRP A 23 3.96 -7.22 -4.68
CA TRP A 23 2.94 -6.17 -4.68
C TRP A 23 3.28 -5.09 -5.70
N ILE A 24 2.27 -4.60 -6.40
CA ILE A 24 2.42 -3.57 -7.44
C ILE A 24 1.83 -2.25 -6.95
N GLY A 25 2.66 -1.22 -6.97
CA GLY A 25 2.25 0.15 -6.67
C GLY A 25 1.68 0.90 -7.87
N GLY A 26 0.90 1.94 -7.58
CA GLY A 26 0.41 2.92 -8.54
C GLY A 26 -1.08 2.81 -8.87
N ASN A 27 -1.65 3.95 -9.28
CA ASN A 27 -3.10 4.13 -9.44
C ASN A 27 -3.57 3.95 -10.89
N SER A 28 -2.67 3.79 -11.87
CA SER A 28 -3.08 3.67 -13.27
C SER A 28 -3.77 2.34 -13.52
N ARG A 29 -4.74 2.34 -14.46
CA ARG A 29 -5.40 1.10 -14.93
C ARG A 29 -4.38 0.02 -15.32
N ARG A 30 -3.25 0.42 -15.92
CA ARG A 30 -2.20 -0.52 -16.32
C ARG A 30 -1.51 -1.13 -15.10
N ALA A 31 -1.24 -0.37 -14.04
CA ALA A 31 -0.65 -0.87 -12.81
C ALA A 31 -1.61 -1.84 -12.12
N LEU A 32 -2.86 -1.43 -11.93
CA LEU A 32 -3.88 -2.24 -11.29
C LEU A 32 -4.17 -3.53 -12.06
N ARG A 33 -4.26 -3.48 -13.39
CA ARG A 33 -4.39 -4.69 -14.21
C ARG A 33 -3.24 -5.66 -13.99
N ARG A 34 -1.98 -5.16 -13.95
CA ARG A 34 -0.83 -6.02 -13.65
C ARG A 34 -0.88 -6.63 -12.26
N ALA A 35 -1.35 -5.86 -11.26
CA ALA A 35 -1.53 -6.37 -9.91
C ALA A 35 -2.50 -7.56 -9.92
N VAL A 36 -3.67 -7.39 -10.51
CA VAL A 36 -4.68 -8.45 -10.60
C VAL A 36 -4.20 -9.66 -11.41
N ASP A 37 -3.53 -9.44 -12.54
CA ASP A 37 -3.17 -10.50 -13.48
C ASP A 37 -1.94 -11.30 -13.01
N ARG A 38 -1.02 -10.72 -12.19
CA ARG A 38 0.32 -11.28 -12.00
C ARG A 38 0.94 -11.09 -10.61
N ALA A 39 0.26 -10.45 -9.68
CA ALA A 39 0.84 -10.12 -8.38
C ALA A 39 -0.06 -10.60 -7.23
N ASP A 40 0.46 -10.53 -6.03
CA ASP A 40 -0.24 -10.93 -4.81
C ASP A 40 -0.99 -9.73 -4.19
N GLY A 41 -0.49 -8.50 -4.40
CA GLY A 41 -1.09 -7.31 -3.83
C GLY A 41 -0.98 -6.05 -4.69
N TRP A 42 -1.77 -5.04 -4.28
CA TRP A 42 -1.81 -3.71 -4.87
C TRP A 42 -1.63 -2.63 -3.80
N ILE A 43 -0.78 -1.64 -4.11
CA ILE A 43 -0.52 -0.49 -3.25
C ILE A 43 -0.93 0.77 -4.00
N PRO A 44 -2.21 1.19 -3.95
CA PRO A 44 -2.58 2.53 -4.39
C PRO A 44 -1.99 3.60 -3.47
N MET A 45 -1.83 4.81 -3.98
CA MET A 45 -1.29 5.92 -3.22
C MET A 45 -2.17 7.16 -3.38
N PRO A 46 -2.46 7.90 -2.29
CA PRO A 46 -3.07 9.21 -2.42
C PRO A 46 -2.27 10.07 -3.40
N ALA A 47 -2.92 10.60 -4.41
CA ALA A 47 -2.25 11.36 -5.48
C ALA A 47 -3.14 12.49 -5.99
N PRO A 48 -2.94 13.72 -5.50
CA PRO A 48 -3.58 14.90 -6.08
C PRO A 48 -3.26 15.02 -7.58
N LYS A 49 -4.17 15.61 -8.36
CA LYS A 49 -4.05 15.72 -9.83
C LYS A 49 -2.71 16.28 -10.30
N ALA A 50 -2.19 17.29 -9.61
CA ALA A 50 -0.89 17.90 -9.96
C ALA A 50 0.26 16.88 -9.82
N PHE A 51 0.31 16.13 -8.70
CA PHE A 51 1.31 15.09 -8.45
C PHE A 51 1.12 13.89 -9.38
N ALA A 52 -0.12 13.46 -9.58
CA ALA A 52 -0.44 12.35 -10.47
C ALA A 52 0.04 12.59 -11.91
N ARG A 53 -0.09 13.81 -12.42
CA ARG A 53 0.46 14.22 -13.72
C ARG A 53 1.97 14.14 -13.78
N PHE A 54 2.66 14.57 -12.72
CA PHE A 54 4.12 14.53 -12.64
C PHE A 54 4.64 13.09 -12.67
N VAL A 55 4.04 12.18 -11.91
CA VAL A 55 4.44 10.76 -11.85
C VAL A 55 3.77 9.88 -12.92
N ARG A 56 3.03 10.47 -13.85
CA ARG A 56 2.30 9.77 -14.94
C ARG A 56 1.38 8.66 -14.41
N SER A 57 0.68 8.93 -13.33
CA SER A 57 -0.29 8.02 -12.72
C SER A 57 -1.71 8.61 -12.78
N SER A 58 -2.71 7.83 -12.40
CA SER A 58 -4.06 8.36 -12.22
C SER A 58 -4.16 9.07 -10.86
N PRO A 59 -4.93 10.17 -10.76
CA PRO A 59 -5.19 10.78 -9.47
C PRO A 59 -5.98 9.81 -8.56
N LEU A 60 -5.79 9.95 -7.25
CA LEU A 60 -6.56 9.29 -6.21
C LEU A 60 -6.68 10.30 -5.08
N GLU A 61 -7.78 11.03 -5.06
CA GLU A 61 -8.02 12.16 -4.16
C GLU A 61 -9.09 11.87 -3.11
N SER A 62 -9.83 10.75 -3.27
CA SER A 62 -10.96 10.38 -2.43
C SER A 62 -11.11 8.87 -2.25
N LEU A 63 -11.91 8.46 -1.25
CA LEU A 63 -12.32 7.05 -1.10
C LEU A 63 -13.18 6.56 -2.26
N ALA A 64 -13.88 7.46 -2.96
CA ALA A 64 -14.63 7.10 -4.17
C ALA A 64 -13.69 6.66 -5.31
N ASP A 65 -12.53 7.32 -5.46
CA ASP A 65 -11.52 6.92 -6.45
C ASP A 65 -10.92 5.55 -6.10
N LEU A 66 -10.66 5.31 -4.80
CA LEU A 66 -10.18 3.99 -4.34
C LEU A 66 -11.22 2.91 -4.62
N ARG A 67 -12.49 3.15 -4.28
CA ARG A 67 -13.61 2.23 -4.53
C ARG A 67 -13.70 1.85 -6.00
N ALA A 68 -13.65 2.84 -6.89
CA ALA A 68 -13.66 2.59 -8.34
C ALA A 68 -12.48 1.70 -8.81
N GLY A 69 -11.32 1.85 -8.17
CA GLY A 69 -10.17 0.96 -8.39
C GLY A 69 -10.43 -0.46 -7.92
N LEU A 70 -10.97 -0.63 -6.71
CA LEU A 70 -11.30 -1.94 -6.13
C LEU A 70 -12.37 -2.67 -6.94
N GLU A 71 -13.42 -1.98 -7.36
CA GLU A 71 -14.45 -2.53 -8.24
C GLU A 71 -13.88 -3.02 -9.57
N TYR A 72 -12.94 -2.25 -10.15
CA TYR A 72 -12.24 -2.70 -11.34
C TYR A 72 -11.40 -3.95 -11.06
N ALA A 73 -10.69 -3.98 -9.93
CA ALA A 73 -9.87 -5.14 -9.55
C ALA A 73 -10.72 -6.40 -9.40
N HIS A 74 -11.89 -6.30 -8.77
CA HIS A 74 -12.83 -7.40 -8.62
C HIS A 74 -13.34 -7.91 -9.96
N ARG A 75 -13.83 -7.01 -10.83
CA ARG A 75 -14.30 -7.41 -12.19
C ARG A 75 -13.20 -8.08 -12.98
N ARG A 76 -12.00 -7.48 -12.97
CA ARG A 76 -10.85 -8.05 -13.69
C ARG A 76 -10.43 -9.39 -13.11
N GLY A 77 -10.46 -9.54 -11.79
CA GLY A 77 -10.19 -10.81 -11.11
C GLY A 77 -11.11 -11.92 -11.59
N ALA A 78 -12.40 -11.64 -11.67
CA ALA A 78 -13.39 -12.58 -12.20
C ALA A 78 -13.12 -12.95 -13.67
N GLU A 79 -12.81 -11.95 -14.52
CA GLU A 79 -12.48 -12.18 -15.93
C GLU A 79 -11.27 -13.11 -16.14
N VAL A 80 -10.26 -13.03 -15.29
CA VAL A 80 -9.04 -13.86 -15.40
C VAL A 80 -9.09 -15.13 -14.54
N GLY A 81 -10.20 -15.39 -13.88
CA GLY A 81 -10.37 -16.58 -13.01
C GLY A 81 -9.48 -16.53 -11.76
N ARG A 82 -9.22 -15.34 -11.20
CA ARG A 82 -8.43 -15.23 -9.98
C ARG A 82 -9.20 -15.82 -8.80
N THR A 83 -8.62 -16.82 -8.15
CA THR A 83 -9.23 -17.51 -7.00
C THR A 83 -8.72 -17.00 -5.65
N VAL A 84 -7.52 -16.42 -5.60
CA VAL A 84 -6.94 -15.83 -4.38
C VAL A 84 -7.25 -14.34 -4.38
N PRO A 85 -7.82 -13.77 -3.31
CA PRO A 85 -8.03 -12.34 -3.20
C PRO A 85 -6.75 -11.53 -3.41
N LEU A 86 -6.88 -10.34 -3.94
CA LEU A 86 -5.75 -9.41 -4.07
C LEU A 86 -5.57 -8.71 -2.72
N ASP A 87 -4.38 -8.79 -2.14
CA ASP A 87 -4.05 -7.97 -0.99
C ASP A 87 -4.05 -6.48 -1.38
N VAL A 88 -4.60 -5.64 -0.52
CA VAL A 88 -4.65 -4.19 -0.77
C VAL A 88 -4.10 -3.44 0.44
N MET A 89 -3.07 -2.64 0.21
CA MET A 89 -2.51 -1.76 1.23
C MET A 89 -2.86 -0.31 0.91
N PHE A 90 -3.60 0.34 1.79
CA PHE A 90 -3.89 1.77 1.71
C PHE A 90 -4.01 2.36 3.11
N GLY A 91 -3.66 3.64 3.29
CA GLY A 91 -3.76 4.31 4.59
C GLY A 91 -4.84 5.38 4.62
N PRO A 92 -5.38 5.69 5.80
CA PRO A 92 -6.25 6.85 6.01
C PRO A 92 -5.64 8.13 5.44
N MET A 93 -6.50 8.98 4.86
CA MET A 93 -6.07 10.21 4.19
C MET A 93 -6.27 11.43 5.09
N ASN A 94 -5.34 12.38 4.99
CA ASN A 94 -5.42 13.68 5.68
C ASN A 94 -5.46 13.61 7.22
N VAL A 95 -5.01 12.51 7.81
CA VAL A 95 -4.99 12.29 9.27
C VAL A 95 -3.67 12.70 9.94
N GLY A 96 -2.72 13.21 9.18
CA GLY A 96 -1.40 13.58 9.69
C GLY A 96 -0.46 12.39 9.84
N ARG A 97 0.63 12.61 10.60
CA ARG A 97 1.64 11.58 10.89
C ARG A 97 1.64 11.29 12.38
N TYR A 98 1.61 10.02 12.76
CA TYR A 98 1.68 9.66 14.18
C TYR A 98 2.97 10.18 14.81
N GLY A 99 2.83 10.78 16.00
CA GLY A 99 3.92 11.50 16.67
C GLY A 99 4.03 12.98 16.29
N ASP A 100 3.16 13.50 15.43
CA ASP A 100 2.98 14.94 15.16
C ASP A 100 1.73 15.42 15.92
N PRO A 101 1.73 16.63 16.52
CA PRO A 101 0.54 17.18 17.20
C PRO A 101 -0.72 17.29 16.31
N ARG A 102 -0.55 17.27 14.99
CA ARG A 102 -1.65 17.31 14.02
C ARG A 102 -2.19 15.93 13.65
N PHE A 103 -1.70 14.86 14.26
CA PHE A 103 -2.24 13.52 14.01
C PHE A 103 -3.63 13.40 14.61
N ASP A 104 -4.60 13.06 13.78
CA ASP A 104 -6.00 12.83 14.17
C ASP A 104 -6.26 11.34 14.36
N ALA A 105 -6.09 10.85 15.59
CA ALA A 105 -6.29 9.44 15.91
C ALA A 105 -7.75 8.98 15.76
N PRO A 106 -8.78 9.72 16.19
CA PRO A 106 -10.17 9.37 15.91
C PRO A 106 -10.45 9.22 14.43
N ALA A 107 -10.06 10.20 13.60
CA ALA A 107 -10.26 10.14 12.16
C ALA A 107 -9.47 8.98 11.50
N TYR A 108 -8.28 8.66 12.02
CA TYR A 108 -7.53 7.48 11.57
C TYR A 108 -8.31 6.19 11.81
N ILE A 109 -8.84 6.00 13.02
CA ILE A 109 -9.57 4.77 13.43
C ILE A 109 -10.84 4.62 12.59
N GLU A 110 -11.63 5.69 12.46
CA GLU A 110 -12.85 5.69 11.65
C GLU A 110 -12.56 5.34 10.18
N GLN A 111 -11.58 6.02 9.57
CA GLN A 111 -11.22 5.73 8.19
C GLN A 111 -10.64 4.34 8.00
N ALA A 112 -9.85 3.82 8.94
CA ALA A 112 -9.33 2.45 8.86
C ALA A 112 -10.46 1.41 8.89
N GLY A 113 -11.50 1.62 9.70
CA GLY A 113 -12.72 0.81 9.68
C GLY A 113 -13.40 0.82 8.31
N HIS A 114 -13.65 1.99 7.74
CA HIS A 114 -14.23 2.13 6.39
C HIS A 114 -13.36 1.49 5.29
N LEU A 115 -12.04 1.58 5.41
CA LEU A 115 -11.11 0.93 4.48
C LEU A 115 -11.21 -0.58 4.56
N SER A 116 -11.33 -1.14 5.77
CA SER A 116 -11.54 -2.58 5.99
C SER A 116 -12.83 -3.06 5.32
N GLU A 117 -13.94 -2.32 5.48
CA GLU A 117 -15.22 -2.61 4.80
C GLU A 117 -15.12 -2.58 3.28
N LEU A 118 -14.21 -1.77 2.73
CA LEU A 118 -13.92 -1.73 1.28
C LEU A 118 -13.03 -2.88 0.80
N GLY A 119 -12.48 -3.70 1.71
CA GLY A 119 -11.58 -4.80 1.37
C GLY A 119 -10.09 -4.43 1.37
N VAL A 120 -9.71 -3.35 2.04
CA VAL A 120 -8.30 -3.03 2.31
C VAL A 120 -7.83 -3.90 3.48
N ASN A 121 -6.79 -4.71 3.25
CA ASN A 121 -6.27 -5.65 4.26
C ASN A 121 -5.18 -5.07 5.13
N TYR A 122 -4.48 -4.03 4.63
CA TYR A 122 -3.34 -3.44 5.31
C TYR A 122 -3.50 -1.94 5.39
N ALA A 123 -3.73 -1.41 6.59
CA ALA A 123 -3.78 0.03 6.82
C ALA A 123 -2.36 0.60 7.00
N GLY A 124 -2.00 1.56 6.15
CA GLY A 124 -0.71 2.25 6.26
C GLY A 124 -0.73 3.37 7.28
N VAL A 125 0.36 3.55 8.02
CA VAL A 125 0.58 4.69 8.90
C VAL A 125 1.90 5.39 8.57
N SER A 126 1.91 6.71 8.61
CA SER A 126 3.12 7.52 8.51
C SER A 126 3.53 8.02 9.87
N PHE A 127 4.81 7.86 10.22
CA PHE A 127 5.37 8.38 11.46
C PHE A 127 6.00 9.76 11.25
N SER A 128 5.84 10.65 12.24
CA SER A 128 6.56 11.93 12.30
C SER A 128 7.98 11.67 12.79
N MET A 129 8.92 11.70 11.85
CA MET A 129 10.34 11.59 12.15
C MET A 129 10.95 12.99 12.12
N PRO A 130 11.54 13.49 13.19
CA PRO A 130 12.21 14.81 13.18
C PRO A 130 13.42 14.79 12.26
N GLY A 131 13.55 15.81 11.42
CA GLY A 131 14.65 16.00 10.49
C GLY A 131 14.43 15.36 9.11
N SER A 132 14.62 16.15 8.06
CA SER A 132 14.57 15.67 6.68
C SER A 132 15.76 14.73 6.41
N GLY A 133 15.49 13.47 6.14
CA GLY A 133 16.41 12.57 5.43
C GLY A 133 17.36 11.71 6.26
N SER A 134 17.39 11.78 7.58
CA SER A 134 18.11 10.77 8.36
C SER A 134 17.15 9.80 9.02
N MET A 135 17.43 8.50 8.94
CA MET A 135 16.81 7.52 9.83
C MET A 135 17.19 7.91 11.26
N GLN A 136 16.37 8.72 11.88
CA GLN A 136 16.59 9.05 13.27
C GLN A 136 16.35 7.81 14.09
N SER A 137 17.16 7.63 15.06
CA SER A 137 17.48 6.45 15.83
C SER A 137 16.37 5.37 15.77
N ARG A 138 16.78 4.16 15.52
CA ARG A 138 15.94 2.96 15.64
C ARG A 138 15.07 3.01 16.91
N ALA A 139 15.61 3.55 18.02
CA ALA A 139 14.89 3.71 19.25
C ALA A 139 13.62 4.58 19.11
N ARG A 140 13.71 5.73 18.44
CA ARG A 140 12.56 6.61 18.22
C ARG A 140 11.51 5.97 17.32
N PHE A 141 11.93 5.27 16.27
CA PHE A 141 10.99 4.53 15.43
C PHE A 141 10.24 3.46 16.22
N LEU A 142 10.96 2.68 17.02
CA LEU A 142 10.34 1.63 17.85
C LEU A 142 9.39 2.19 18.91
N GLU A 143 9.75 3.32 19.51
CA GLU A 143 8.86 4.03 20.44
C GLU A 143 7.55 4.46 19.77
N LEU A 144 7.63 5.12 18.61
CA LEU A 144 6.46 5.55 17.84
C LEU A 144 5.62 4.36 17.37
N ALA A 145 6.25 3.30 16.88
CA ALA A 145 5.55 2.10 16.46
C ALA A 145 4.82 1.42 17.63
N ALA A 146 5.48 1.26 18.77
CA ALA A 146 4.87 0.70 19.98
C ALA A 146 3.74 1.59 20.52
N GLY A 147 3.91 2.91 20.49
CA GLY A 147 2.86 3.87 20.85
C GLY A 147 1.64 3.72 19.95
N PHE A 148 1.85 3.76 18.66
CA PHE A 148 0.77 3.59 17.66
C PHE A 148 0.00 2.28 17.87
N MET A 149 0.69 1.17 18.07
CA MET A 149 0.06 -0.13 18.33
C MET A 149 -0.85 -0.13 19.56
N ARG A 150 -0.42 0.52 20.66
CA ARG A 150 -1.22 0.60 21.88
C ARG A 150 -2.39 1.58 21.78
N GLU A 151 -2.17 2.74 21.17
CA GLU A 151 -3.08 3.88 21.26
C GLU A 151 -4.10 3.93 20.13
N VAL A 152 -3.74 3.39 18.97
CA VAL A 152 -4.51 3.49 17.75
C VAL A 152 -4.87 2.11 17.19
N ALA A 153 -3.87 1.29 16.85
CA ALA A 153 -4.10 0.03 16.14
C ALA A 153 -4.95 -0.98 16.94
N SER A 154 -4.87 -0.95 18.27
CA SER A 154 -5.70 -1.79 19.15
C SER A 154 -7.20 -1.44 19.14
N LYS A 155 -7.60 -0.37 18.44
CA LYS A 155 -8.98 0.14 18.38
C LYS A 155 -9.59 0.06 16.97
N VAL A 156 -8.85 -0.48 16.01
CA VAL A 156 -9.28 -0.66 14.62
C VAL A 156 -9.86 -2.05 14.36
#